data_bd3277073365983f857209c76e1c1903
#
_entry.id   bd3277073365983f857209c76e1c1903
#
_cell.length_a   1.000
_cell.length_b   1.000
_cell.length_c   1.000
_cell.angle_alpha   90.00
_cell.angle_beta   90.00
_cell.angle_gamma   90.00
#
_symmetry.space_group_name_H-M   'P 1'
#
loop_
_entity.id
_entity.type
_entity.pdbx_description
1 polymer ?
#
loop_
_entity_poly.entity_id
_entity_poly.type
_entity_poly.pdbx_seq_one_letter_code
_entity_poly.pdbx_strand_id
1 'polypeptide(L)'
;MITIRHMNDLTIYLDNNATTQPLAEVTEAVHCAMNTFWGNPSSIHRIGQEARQQVDLAREEIAKLVGAKPASILFTSGGTEAANLAIQSACSVRSDRKCLVTSQIEHAAVGELMDRLQEDGMEVIRIRNDRDGVFCMDHLKEILESRAAEIAVVSLMWCNNETGVIEPIEKASELCLKHDVLLHSDGTQWVAKMPVDVGAVPVDLLSFAGHKFHGPKGVGALYVRPGLSITPLVTGGPQERGRRGGTENVPSILGFGVAARKSSLWLNAENISKMESLRDEFETKIISEFPKVHINSSGAKRAWTTSSISFPGVKGELLLLMLSERGICASSGSACSSGAFKNSKVLEAIGMPDDGLWGAIRFSIARTTTASELDKTIDVLLDIFETIKLLESSSVASS
;
A
#
# COMPACT_ATOMS: atom_id res chain seq x y z
N MET A 1 31.28 10.90 -8.29
CA MET A 1 31.35 10.34 -6.92
C MET A 1 29.95 10.45 -6.34
N ILE A 2 29.33 9.32 -5.92
CA ILE A 2 28.01 9.35 -5.25
C ILE A 2 28.24 9.92 -3.85
N THR A 3 27.72 11.11 -3.58
CA THR A 3 27.86 11.75 -2.27
C THR A 3 26.69 11.28 -1.40
N ILE A 4 27.00 10.59 -0.31
CA ILE A 4 26.00 10.23 0.71
C ILE A 4 25.84 11.46 1.61
N ARG A 5 24.72 12.16 1.49
CA ARG A 5 24.32 13.22 2.43
C ARG A 5 23.41 12.61 3.49
N HIS A 6 23.68 12.86 4.75
CA HIS A 6 22.73 12.56 5.81
C HIS A 6 21.59 13.57 5.77
N MET A 7 20.34 13.09 5.95
CA MET A 7 19.18 13.97 6.15
C MET A 7 19.38 14.75 7.47
N ASN A 8 18.97 16.01 7.48
CA ASN A 8 19.01 16.81 8.72
C ASN A 8 18.11 16.17 9.77
N ASP A 9 18.54 16.17 11.03
CA ASP A 9 17.82 15.63 12.21
C ASP A 9 16.48 16.33 12.52
N LEU A 10 16.06 17.28 11.70
CA LEU A 10 14.85 18.10 11.86
C LEU A 10 13.71 17.70 10.91
N THR A 11 13.85 16.63 10.14
CA THR A 11 12.82 16.25 9.16
C THR A 11 11.75 15.37 9.81
N ILE A 12 10.49 15.82 9.80
CA ILE A 12 9.32 15.03 10.19
C ILE A 12 8.77 14.32 8.96
N TYR A 13 8.75 13.00 8.99
CA TYR A 13 8.36 12.19 7.85
C TYR A 13 6.95 11.60 8.03
N LEU A 14 5.98 12.19 7.32
CA LEU A 14 4.56 11.82 7.33
C LEU A 14 4.08 11.33 5.95
N ASP A 15 4.97 10.68 5.19
CA ASP A 15 4.63 10.05 3.90
C ASP A 15 4.89 8.53 3.90
N ASN A 16 4.55 7.88 5.02
CA ASN A 16 4.83 6.45 5.23
C ASN A 16 4.01 5.52 4.33
N ASN A 17 2.90 5.97 3.75
CA ASN A 17 2.17 5.19 2.75
C ASN A 17 2.87 5.15 1.39
N ALA A 18 3.69 6.14 1.06
CA ALA A 18 4.53 6.08 -0.14
C ALA A 18 5.70 5.09 0.05
N THR A 19 6.43 5.21 1.14
CA THR A 19 7.48 4.28 1.58
C THR A 19 7.82 4.54 3.03
N THR A 20 8.33 3.56 3.74
CA THR A 20 8.80 3.74 5.12
C THR A 20 10.32 3.75 5.19
N GLN A 21 10.87 4.42 6.20
CA GLN A 21 12.29 4.30 6.52
C GLN A 21 12.59 2.86 7.00
N PRO A 22 13.59 2.17 6.44
CA PRO A 22 13.99 0.85 6.93
C PRO A 22 14.44 0.92 8.39
N LEU A 23 14.12 -0.12 9.18
CA LEU A 23 14.65 -0.25 10.53
C LEU A 23 16.16 -0.45 10.51
N ALA A 24 16.85 -0.08 11.58
CA ALA A 24 18.29 -0.31 11.73
C ALA A 24 18.65 -1.78 11.56
N GLU A 25 17.88 -2.68 12.18
CA GLU A 25 18.10 -4.14 12.07
C GLU A 25 17.85 -4.67 10.66
N VAL A 26 16.96 -4.03 9.89
CA VAL A 26 16.75 -4.35 8.47
C VAL A 26 17.96 -3.94 7.64
N THR A 27 18.48 -2.74 7.86
CA THR A 27 19.68 -2.25 7.18
C THR A 27 20.90 -3.12 7.49
N GLU A 28 21.07 -3.52 8.76
CA GLU A 28 22.12 -4.44 9.20
C GLU A 28 22.00 -5.82 8.53
N ALA A 29 20.79 -6.38 8.46
CA ALA A 29 20.54 -7.65 7.80
C ALA A 29 20.87 -7.62 6.31
N VAL A 30 20.50 -6.54 5.61
CA VAL A 30 20.85 -6.32 4.20
C VAL A 30 22.36 -6.23 4.01
N HIS A 31 23.04 -5.44 4.85
CA HIS A 31 24.50 -5.31 4.82
C HIS A 31 25.21 -6.64 5.10
N CYS A 32 24.78 -7.36 6.12
CA CYS A 32 25.29 -8.69 6.44
C CYS A 32 25.11 -9.66 5.27
N ALA A 33 23.94 -9.67 4.64
CA ALA A 33 23.67 -10.55 3.50
C ALA A 33 24.59 -10.26 2.31
N MET A 34 24.86 -9.00 2.00
CA MET A 34 25.77 -8.61 0.91
C MET A 34 27.20 -9.07 1.16
N ASN A 35 27.64 -9.16 2.40
CA ASN A 35 29.02 -9.54 2.75
C ASN A 35 29.17 -11.05 3.01
N THR A 36 28.13 -11.71 3.53
CA THR A 36 28.22 -13.08 4.05
C THR A 36 27.46 -14.08 3.17
N PHE A 37 26.24 -13.73 2.71
CA PHE A 37 25.34 -14.62 1.98
C PHE A 37 25.21 -14.24 0.49
N TRP A 38 26.32 -13.83 -0.12
CA TRP A 38 26.36 -13.36 -1.51
C TRP A 38 26.29 -14.48 -2.55
N GLY A 39 26.30 -15.77 -2.14
CA GLY A 39 26.23 -16.91 -3.03
C GLY A 39 24.89 -17.02 -3.75
N ASN A 40 24.90 -17.64 -4.94
CA ASN A 40 23.66 -17.93 -5.67
C ASN A 40 22.88 -19.05 -4.94
N PRO A 41 21.63 -18.82 -4.48
CA PRO A 41 20.85 -19.82 -3.77
C PRO A 41 20.53 -21.10 -4.58
N SER A 42 20.67 -21.05 -5.90
CA SER A 42 20.49 -22.21 -6.77
C SER A 42 21.72 -23.12 -6.84
N SER A 43 22.88 -22.68 -6.34
CA SER A 43 24.12 -23.45 -6.37
C SER A 43 24.14 -24.55 -5.31
N ILE A 44 24.68 -25.74 -5.66
CA ILE A 44 24.73 -26.90 -4.76
C ILE A 44 25.89 -26.84 -3.74
N HIS A 45 26.88 -25.98 -3.97
CA HIS A 45 28.01 -25.82 -3.05
C HIS A 45 27.59 -25.04 -1.78
N ARG A 46 28.38 -25.18 -0.70
CA ARG A 46 28.08 -24.68 0.63
C ARG A 46 27.64 -23.20 0.66
N ILE A 47 28.34 -22.32 -0.02
CA ILE A 47 28.04 -20.88 -0.03
C ILE A 47 26.62 -20.62 -0.62
N GLY A 48 26.23 -21.33 -1.67
CA GLY A 48 24.89 -21.23 -2.24
C GLY A 48 23.81 -21.78 -1.30
N GLN A 49 24.10 -22.91 -0.63
CA GLN A 49 23.14 -23.50 0.31
C GLN A 49 22.95 -22.66 1.57
N GLU A 50 23.99 -21.99 2.06
CA GLU A 50 23.90 -21.01 3.15
C GLU A 50 22.98 -19.83 2.75
N ALA A 51 23.15 -19.27 1.56
CA ALA A 51 22.27 -18.23 1.03
C ALA A 51 20.82 -18.72 0.88
N ARG A 52 20.61 -19.94 0.38
CA ARG A 52 19.29 -20.59 0.26
C ARG A 52 18.60 -20.72 1.60
N GLN A 53 19.32 -21.20 2.61
CA GLN A 53 18.78 -21.34 3.97
C GLN A 53 18.27 -20.00 4.51
N GLN A 54 19.02 -18.90 4.28
CA GLN A 54 18.60 -17.58 4.72
C GLN A 54 17.33 -17.11 3.99
N VAL A 55 17.23 -17.35 2.69
CA VAL A 55 16.01 -17.05 1.91
C VAL A 55 14.81 -17.81 2.45
N ASP A 56 14.99 -19.11 2.80
CA ASP A 56 13.90 -19.93 3.34
C ASP A 56 13.48 -19.48 4.75
N LEU A 57 14.41 -19.07 5.63
CA LEU A 57 14.11 -18.47 6.92
C LEU A 57 13.32 -17.15 6.79
N ALA A 58 13.72 -16.28 5.87
CA ALA A 58 12.99 -15.05 5.58
C ALA A 58 11.56 -15.35 5.09
N ARG A 59 11.39 -16.36 4.25
CA ARG A 59 10.09 -16.83 3.76
C ARG A 59 9.19 -17.33 4.90
N GLU A 60 9.75 -18.00 5.89
CA GLU A 60 9.01 -18.44 7.08
C GLU A 60 8.46 -17.24 7.88
N GLU A 61 9.28 -16.20 8.10
CA GLU A 61 8.84 -15.01 8.84
C GLU A 61 7.71 -14.26 8.10
N ILE A 62 7.80 -14.19 6.76
CA ILE A 62 6.75 -13.58 5.93
C ILE A 62 5.48 -14.43 5.95
N ALA A 63 5.62 -15.76 5.88
CA ALA A 63 4.48 -16.66 5.96
C ALA A 63 3.73 -16.53 7.31
N LYS A 64 4.48 -16.47 8.41
CA LYS A 64 3.91 -16.24 9.76
C LYS A 64 3.16 -14.93 9.84
N LEU A 65 3.68 -13.85 9.24
CA LEU A 65 3.05 -12.53 9.26
C LEU A 65 1.65 -12.52 8.66
N VAL A 66 1.38 -13.39 7.68
CA VAL A 66 0.09 -13.45 6.97
C VAL A 66 -0.73 -14.71 7.29
N GLY A 67 -0.33 -15.51 8.27
CA GLY A 67 -1.02 -16.75 8.65
C GLY A 67 -0.91 -17.87 7.59
N ALA A 68 0.15 -17.89 6.78
CA ALA A 68 0.33 -18.80 5.67
C ALA A 68 1.40 -19.88 5.93
N LYS A 69 1.46 -20.88 5.04
CA LYS A 69 2.60 -21.80 4.97
C LYS A 69 3.72 -21.18 4.11
N PRO A 70 5.02 -21.44 4.40
CA PRO A 70 6.12 -20.91 3.60
C PRO A 70 6.03 -21.25 2.10
N ALA A 71 5.49 -22.43 1.77
CA ALA A 71 5.26 -22.85 0.40
C ALA A 71 4.30 -21.98 -0.40
N SER A 72 3.43 -21.23 0.29
CA SER A 72 2.44 -20.32 -0.28
C SER A 72 2.99 -18.92 -0.55
N ILE A 73 4.21 -18.61 -0.10
CA ILE A 73 4.84 -17.32 -0.33
C ILE A 73 5.75 -17.40 -1.55
N LEU A 74 5.62 -16.41 -2.42
CA LEU A 74 6.42 -16.23 -3.63
C LEU A 74 7.04 -14.83 -3.61
N PHE A 75 8.35 -14.73 -3.70
CA PHE A 75 9.06 -13.45 -3.73
C PHE A 75 8.95 -12.78 -5.10
N THR A 76 8.78 -11.48 -5.09
CA THR A 76 8.72 -10.60 -6.26
C THR A 76 9.61 -9.37 -6.04
N SER A 77 9.73 -8.51 -7.05
CA SER A 77 10.48 -7.25 -6.92
C SER A 77 9.71 -6.15 -6.17
N GLY A 78 8.44 -6.35 -5.87
CA GLY A 78 7.58 -5.37 -5.19
C GLY A 78 6.11 -5.70 -5.33
N GLY A 79 5.25 -4.85 -4.73
CA GLY A 79 3.80 -5.01 -4.76
C GLY A 79 3.22 -4.99 -6.17
N THR A 80 3.74 -4.11 -7.05
CA THR A 80 3.28 -4.02 -8.43
C THR A 80 3.50 -5.31 -9.21
N GLU A 81 4.70 -5.93 -9.13
CA GLU A 81 4.93 -7.24 -9.75
C GLU A 81 4.02 -8.30 -9.14
N ALA A 82 3.85 -8.29 -7.81
CA ALA A 82 3.01 -9.26 -7.12
C ALA A 82 1.54 -9.18 -7.56
N ALA A 83 0.96 -7.96 -7.64
CA ALA A 83 -0.41 -7.75 -8.10
C ALA A 83 -0.59 -8.13 -9.58
N ASN A 84 0.33 -7.73 -10.44
CA ASN A 84 0.31 -8.08 -11.87
C ASN A 84 0.40 -9.61 -12.06
N LEU A 85 1.30 -10.27 -11.33
CA LEU A 85 1.46 -11.71 -11.38
C LEU A 85 0.19 -12.44 -10.90
N ALA A 86 -0.43 -11.93 -9.83
CA ALA A 86 -1.68 -12.48 -9.30
C ALA A 86 -2.81 -12.44 -10.32
N ILE A 87 -3.11 -11.25 -10.85
CA ILE A 87 -4.23 -11.02 -11.76
C ILE A 87 -4.02 -11.79 -13.08
N GLN A 88 -2.85 -11.69 -13.69
CA GLN A 88 -2.57 -12.38 -14.96
C GLN A 88 -2.53 -13.90 -14.81
N SER A 89 -2.07 -14.41 -13.65
CA SER A 89 -2.15 -15.85 -13.35
C SER A 89 -3.59 -16.32 -13.19
N ALA A 90 -4.44 -15.53 -12.53
CA ALA A 90 -5.87 -15.85 -12.40
C ALA A 90 -6.55 -15.89 -13.78
N CYS A 91 -6.27 -14.93 -14.66
CA CYS A 91 -6.73 -14.95 -16.05
C CYS A 91 -6.26 -16.21 -16.81
N SER A 92 -5.02 -16.63 -16.59
CA SER A 92 -4.47 -17.82 -17.23
C SER A 92 -5.13 -19.11 -16.73
N VAL A 93 -5.37 -19.21 -15.42
CA VAL A 93 -6.03 -20.37 -14.78
C VAL A 93 -7.51 -20.48 -15.19
N ARG A 94 -8.17 -19.34 -15.39
CA ARG A 94 -9.57 -19.23 -15.84
C ARG A 94 -9.62 -18.69 -17.27
N SER A 95 -8.86 -19.26 -18.18
CA SER A 95 -8.68 -18.76 -19.56
C SER A 95 -9.96 -18.74 -20.42
N ASP A 96 -10.97 -19.50 -20.01
CA ASP A 96 -12.32 -19.52 -20.56
C ASP A 96 -13.18 -18.33 -20.12
N ARG A 97 -12.77 -17.60 -19.07
CA ARG A 97 -13.51 -16.47 -18.50
C ARG A 97 -12.89 -15.14 -18.98
N LYS A 98 -13.74 -14.21 -19.40
CA LYS A 98 -13.30 -12.94 -20.05
C LYS A 98 -13.72 -11.68 -19.30
N CYS A 99 -14.24 -11.83 -18.08
CA CYS A 99 -14.64 -10.73 -17.23
C CYS A 99 -13.75 -10.63 -16.01
N LEU A 100 -13.39 -9.41 -15.63
CA LEU A 100 -12.63 -9.05 -14.43
C LEU A 100 -13.49 -8.11 -13.59
N VAL A 101 -13.38 -8.20 -12.27
CA VAL A 101 -14.07 -7.28 -11.35
C VAL A 101 -13.02 -6.58 -10.49
N THR A 102 -13.12 -5.27 -10.38
CA THR A 102 -12.23 -4.43 -9.58
C THR A 102 -12.99 -3.21 -9.01
N SER A 103 -12.30 -2.21 -8.50
CA SER A 103 -12.88 -0.94 -8.05
C SER A 103 -12.31 0.27 -8.81
N GLN A 104 -12.91 1.46 -8.60
CA GLN A 104 -12.39 2.72 -9.17
C GLN A 104 -11.24 3.31 -8.33
N ILE A 105 -11.10 2.87 -7.08
CA ILE A 105 -10.17 3.43 -6.10
C ILE A 105 -8.95 2.55 -5.85
N GLU A 106 -8.67 1.60 -6.75
CA GLU A 106 -7.48 0.76 -6.68
C GLU A 106 -6.18 1.56 -6.88
N HIS A 107 -5.11 1.04 -6.30
CA HIS A 107 -3.76 1.54 -6.62
C HIS A 107 -3.44 1.34 -8.11
N ALA A 108 -2.61 2.21 -8.69
CA ALA A 108 -2.19 2.15 -10.10
C ALA A 108 -1.64 0.77 -10.53
N ALA A 109 -1.00 0.01 -9.62
CA ALA A 109 -0.54 -1.35 -9.90
C ALA A 109 -1.66 -2.33 -10.33
N VAL A 110 -2.89 -2.07 -9.88
CA VAL A 110 -4.10 -2.83 -10.26
C VAL A 110 -4.86 -2.06 -11.33
N GLY A 111 -5.15 -0.78 -11.10
CA GLY A 111 -5.98 0.04 -12.00
C GLY A 111 -5.45 0.10 -13.43
N GLU A 112 -4.17 0.44 -13.62
CA GLU A 112 -3.54 0.52 -14.94
C GLU A 112 -3.45 -0.86 -15.63
N LEU A 113 -3.27 -1.94 -14.84
CA LEU A 113 -3.32 -3.30 -15.41
C LEU A 113 -4.73 -3.64 -15.90
N MET A 114 -5.76 -3.28 -15.13
CA MET A 114 -7.16 -3.52 -15.51
C MET A 114 -7.53 -2.73 -16.78
N ASP A 115 -7.09 -1.45 -16.87
CA ASP A 115 -7.31 -0.62 -18.06
C ASP A 115 -6.65 -1.27 -19.28
N ARG A 116 -5.41 -1.73 -19.17
CA ARG A 116 -4.69 -2.45 -20.23
C ARG A 116 -5.37 -3.75 -20.64
N LEU A 117 -5.79 -4.56 -19.66
CA LEU A 117 -6.48 -5.83 -19.97
C LEU A 117 -7.85 -5.56 -20.66
N GLN A 118 -8.49 -4.44 -20.36
CA GLN A 118 -9.70 -4.01 -21.04
C GLN A 118 -9.40 -3.61 -22.50
N GLU A 119 -8.31 -2.92 -22.77
CA GLU A 119 -7.83 -2.62 -24.13
C GLU A 119 -7.48 -3.91 -24.90
N ASP A 120 -6.95 -4.93 -24.22
CA ASP A 120 -6.62 -6.25 -24.75
C ASP A 120 -7.88 -7.15 -24.97
N GLY A 121 -9.10 -6.61 -24.72
CA GLY A 121 -10.37 -7.27 -25.01
C GLY A 121 -11.01 -8.04 -23.84
N MET A 122 -10.50 -7.89 -22.62
CA MET A 122 -11.22 -8.35 -21.42
C MET A 122 -12.34 -7.37 -21.05
N GLU A 123 -13.45 -7.85 -20.50
CA GLU A 123 -14.44 -6.99 -19.88
C GLU A 123 -14.01 -6.66 -18.44
N VAL A 124 -14.02 -5.38 -18.05
CA VAL A 124 -13.68 -4.96 -16.69
C VAL A 124 -14.87 -4.26 -16.05
N ILE A 125 -15.42 -4.87 -15.00
CA ILE A 125 -16.49 -4.29 -14.19
C ILE A 125 -15.87 -3.65 -12.95
N ARG A 126 -16.19 -2.36 -12.73
CA ARG A 126 -15.77 -1.63 -11.54
C ARG A 126 -16.92 -1.54 -10.55
N ILE A 127 -16.78 -2.15 -9.38
CA ILE A 127 -17.79 -2.06 -8.33
C ILE A 127 -17.90 -0.62 -7.83
N ARG A 128 -19.12 -0.25 -7.41
CA ARG A 128 -19.39 1.06 -6.81
C ARG A 128 -18.79 1.13 -5.41
N ASN A 129 -18.50 2.34 -4.96
CA ASN A 129 -18.20 2.71 -3.59
C ASN A 129 -19.20 3.77 -3.10
N ASP A 130 -19.29 3.94 -1.79
CA ASP A 130 -20.03 5.04 -1.18
C ASP A 130 -19.20 6.34 -1.14
N ARG A 131 -19.74 7.38 -0.48
CA ARG A 131 -19.08 8.70 -0.36
C ARG A 131 -17.85 8.69 0.55
N ASP A 132 -17.71 7.68 1.40
CA ASP A 132 -16.52 7.47 2.22
C ASP A 132 -15.49 6.59 1.52
N GLY A 133 -15.81 6.05 0.35
CA GLY A 133 -14.92 5.18 -0.43
C GLY A 133 -15.05 3.69 -0.10
N VAL A 134 -16.02 3.29 0.75
CA VAL A 134 -16.22 1.86 1.10
C VAL A 134 -16.89 1.13 -0.06
N PHE A 135 -16.38 -0.04 -0.43
CA PHE A 135 -16.93 -0.86 -1.51
C PHE A 135 -18.37 -1.30 -1.24
N CYS A 136 -19.21 -1.18 -2.26
CA CYS A 136 -20.60 -1.65 -2.24
C CYS A 136 -20.67 -3.17 -2.42
N MET A 137 -20.77 -3.90 -1.32
CA MET A 137 -20.83 -5.38 -1.35
C MET A 137 -22.11 -5.91 -1.97
N ASP A 138 -23.21 -5.16 -1.93
CA ASP A 138 -24.44 -5.54 -2.64
C ASP A 138 -24.24 -5.53 -4.15
N HIS A 139 -23.52 -4.53 -4.68
CA HIS A 139 -23.18 -4.49 -6.10
C HIS A 139 -22.24 -5.65 -6.50
N LEU A 140 -21.25 -5.99 -5.67
CA LEU A 140 -20.42 -7.18 -5.91
C LEU A 140 -21.27 -8.46 -5.91
N LYS A 141 -22.21 -8.59 -4.96
CA LYS A 141 -23.11 -9.72 -4.87
C LYS A 141 -23.98 -9.85 -6.12
N GLU A 142 -24.61 -8.77 -6.59
CA GLU A 142 -25.42 -8.74 -7.82
C GLU A 142 -24.62 -9.23 -9.04
N ILE A 143 -23.37 -8.77 -9.19
CA ILE A 143 -22.47 -9.19 -10.26
C ILE A 143 -22.16 -10.69 -10.18
N LEU A 144 -21.80 -11.18 -8.99
CA LEU A 144 -21.47 -12.58 -8.79
C LEU A 144 -22.68 -13.51 -8.96
N GLU A 145 -23.86 -13.11 -8.49
CA GLU A 145 -25.10 -13.89 -8.68
C GLU A 145 -25.50 -14.03 -10.15
N SER A 146 -25.23 -13.02 -10.96
CA SER A 146 -25.64 -13.02 -12.37
C SER A 146 -24.56 -13.53 -13.33
N ARG A 147 -23.26 -13.36 -13.03
CA ARG A 147 -22.19 -13.52 -14.01
C ARG A 147 -20.96 -14.29 -13.50
N ALA A 148 -21.00 -14.98 -12.36
CA ALA A 148 -19.83 -15.65 -11.78
C ALA A 148 -19.07 -16.56 -12.77
N ALA A 149 -19.79 -17.26 -13.67
CA ALA A 149 -19.19 -18.15 -14.67
C ALA A 149 -18.32 -17.43 -15.71
N GLU A 150 -18.46 -16.12 -15.87
CA GLU A 150 -17.70 -15.30 -16.81
C GLU A 150 -16.47 -14.65 -16.15
N ILE A 151 -16.45 -14.56 -14.81
CA ILE A 151 -15.46 -13.77 -14.06
C ILE A 151 -14.22 -14.61 -13.77
N ALA A 152 -13.07 -14.19 -14.28
CA ALA A 152 -11.78 -14.81 -14.03
C ALA A 152 -11.24 -14.50 -12.63
N VAL A 153 -11.38 -13.24 -12.20
CA VAL A 153 -10.90 -12.77 -10.88
C VAL A 153 -11.64 -11.52 -10.42
N VAL A 154 -11.89 -11.45 -9.13
CA VAL A 154 -12.18 -10.20 -8.39
C VAL A 154 -10.88 -9.72 -7.78
N SER A 155 -10.50 -8.45 -8.00
CA SER A 155 -9.28 -7.84 -7.45
C SER A 155 -9.64 -6.57 -6.72
N LEU A 156 -9.50 -6.57 -5.39
CA LEU A 156 -9.88 -5.48 -4.50
C LEU A 156 -8.79 -5.22 -3.46
N MET A 157 -8.45 -3.94 -3.22
CA MET A 157 -7.52 -3.57 -2.17
C MET A 157 -8.12 -3.78 -0.79
N TRP A 158 -7.27 -4.10 0.21
CA TRP A 158 -7.74 -4.30 1.60
C TRP A 158 -7.80 -3.00 2.39
N CYS A 159 -6.92 -2.06 2.07
CA CYS A 159 -6.89 -0.74 2.69
C CYS A 159 -6.46 0.30 1.65
N ASN A 160 -7.21 1.39 1.56
CA ASN A 160 -6.91 2.45 0.61
C ASN A 160 -5.66 3.24 1.01
N ASN A 161 -4.76 3.45 0.08
CA ASN A 161 -3.47 4.12 0.31
C ASN A 161 -3.57 5.65 0.45
N GLU A 162 -4.69 6.25 0.07
CA GLU A 162 -4.90 7.70 0.12
C GLU A 162 -5.74 8.12 1.31
N THR A 163 -6.86 7.42 1.58
CA THR A 163 -7.80 7.73 2.64
C THR A 163 -7.62 6.90 3.90
N GLY A 164 -7.00 5.73 3.77
CA GLY A 164 -6.85 4.76 4.85
C GLY A 164 -8.10 3.91 5.10
N VAL A 165 -9.13 4.02 4.27
CA VAL A 165 -10.37 3.23 4.41
C VAL A 165 -10.06 1.75 4.39
N ILE A 166 -10.64 1.03 5.35
CA ILE A 166 -10.56 -0.42 5.46
C ILE A 166 -11.72 -1.02 4.69
N GLU A 167 -11.39 -1.80 3.68
CA GLU A 167 -12.38 -2.39 2.78
C GLU A 167 -12.91 -3.73 3.32
N PRO A 168 -14.16 -4.07 3.02
CA PRO A 168 -14.83 -5.26 3.54
C PRO A 168 -14.41 -6.56 2.84
N ILE A 169 -13.09 -6.85 2.80
CA ILE A 169 -12.52 -8.01 2.10
C ILE A 169 -13.00 -9.34 2.66
N GLU A 170 -13.33 -9.41 3.95
CA GLU A 170 -13.96 -10.60 4.54
C GLU A 170 -15.26 -10.97 3.83
N LYS A 171 -16.14 -9.97 3.63
CA LYS A 171 -17.41 -10.17 2.89
C LYS A 171 -17.17 -10.48 1.41
N ALA A 172 -16.21 -9.82 0.77
CA ALA A 172 -15.84 -10.10 -0.60
C ALA A 172 -15.33 -11.54 -0.75
N SER A 173 -14.51 -12.02 0.20
CA SER A 173 -14.01 -13.39 0.25
C SER A 173 -15.13 -14.43 0.37
N GLU A 174 -16.08 -14.21 1.29
CA GLU A 174 -17.25 -15.08 1.43
C GLU A 174 -18.07 -15.17 0.14
N LEU A 175 -18.31 -14.03 -0.52
CA LEU A 175 -19.03 -13.96 -1.78
C LEU A 175 -18.28 -14.68 -2.90
N CYS A 176 -17.01 -14.41 -3.08
CA CYS A 176 -16.19 -15.04 -4.11
C CYS A 176 -16.09 -16.56 -3.91
N LEU A 177 -15.89 -17.01 -2.67
CA LEU A 177 -15.85 -18.44 -2.33
C LEU A 177 -17.18 -19.14 -2.67
N LYS A 178 -18.31 -18.52 -2.31
CA LYS A 178 -19.67 -19.05 -2.60
C LYS A 178 -19.90 -19.25 -4.10
N HIS A 179 -19.33 -18.40 -4.95
CA HIS A 179 -19.56 -18.39 -6.39
C HIS A 179 -18.41 -19.00 -7.22
N ASP A 180 -17.41 -19.64 -6.59
CA ASP A 180 -16.22 -20.19 -7.25
C ASP A 180 -15.51 -19.18 -8.15
N VAL A 181 -15.31 -17.95 -7.65
CA VAL A 181 -14.56 -16.89 -8.29
C VAL A 181 -13.29 -16.61 -7.50
N LEU A 182 -12.15 -16.48 -8.19
CA LEU A 182 -10.87 -16.17 -7.54
C LEU A 182 -10.86 -14.75 -6.98
N LEU A 183 -10.34 -14.59 -5.76
CA LEU A 183 -10.14 -13.30 -5.11
C LEU A 183 -8.66 -12.98 -4.96
N HIS A 184 -8.21 -11.93 -5.63
CA HIS A 184 -6.96 -11.24 -5.33
C HIS A 184 -7.25 -10.04 -4.43
N SER A 185 -6.43 -9.85 -3.39
CA SER A 185 -6.45 -8.60 -2.61
C SER A 185 -5.09 -7.92 -2.65
N ASP A 186 -5.07 -6.60 -2.90
CA ASP A 186 -3.89 -5.79 -2.66
C ASP A 186 -3.81 -5.44 -1.18
N GLY A 187 -2.97 -6.18 -0.45
CA GLY A 187 -2.69 -5.99 0.97
C GLY A 187 -1.54 -5.03 1.27
N THR A 188 -1.06 -4.29 0.29
CA THR A 188 0.14 -3.45 0.43
C THR A 188 0.03 -2.40 1.55
N GLN A 189 -1.15 -1.88 1.81
CA GLN A 189 -1.40 -0.95 2.92
C GLN A 189 -1.98 -1.63 4.17
N TRP A 190 -2.26 -2.93 4.11
CA TRP A 190 -2.84 -3.71 5.20
C TRP A 190 -1.81 -4.57 5.95
N VAL A 191 -1.03 -5.36 5.20
CA VAL A 191 -0.05 -6.30 5.75
C VAL A 191 0.97 -5.57 6.63
N ALA A 192 1.24 -6.13 7.81
CA ALA A 192 2.14 -5.59 8.83
C ALA A 192 1.72 -4.27 9.51
N LYS A 193 0.57 -3.70 9.13
CA LYS A 193 -0.05 -2.52 9.76
C LYS A 193 -1.27 -2.91 10.57
N MET A 194 -2.02 -3.89 10.06
CA MET A 194 -3.18 -4.50 10.70
C MET A 194 -3.00 -6.01 10.73
N PRO A 195 -3.67 -6.73 11.64
CA PRO A 195 -3.65 -8.18 11.66
C PRO A 195 -4.18 -8.77 10.36
N VAL A 196 -3.54 -9.82 9.86
CA VAL A 196 -3.97 -10.57 8.69
C VAL A 196 -3.76 -12.06 8.92
N ASP A 197 -4.77 -12.85 8.59
CA ASP A 197 -4.70 -14.31 8.60
C ASP A 197 -5.48 -14.83 7.38
N VAL A 198 -4.74 -15.29 6.38
CA VAL A 198 -5.33 -15.84 5.14
C VAL A 198 -6.05 -17.19 5.36
N GLY A 199 -5.91 -17.79 6.55
CA GLY A 199 -6.70 -18.94 6.96
C GLY A 199 -8.09 -18.54 7.46
N ALA A 200 -8.20 -17.36 8.10
CA ALA A 200 -9.45 -16.81 8.60
C ALA A 200 -10.21 -16.04 7.51
N VAL A 201 -9.50 -15.29 6.66
CA VAL A 201 -10.05 -14.59 5.49
C VAL A 201 -9.49 -15.22 4.22
N PRO A 202 -10.20 -16.19 3.62
CA PRO A 202 -9.69 -17.03 2.54
C PRO A 202 -9.62 -16.27 1.20
N VAL A 203 -8.60 -15.40 1.06
CA VAL A 203 -8.21 -14.85 -0.24
C VAL A 203 -7.40 -15.89 -1.03
N ASP A 204 -7.52 -15.89 -2.34
CA ASP A 204 -6.74 -16.80 -3.21
C ASP A 204 -5.32 -16.27 -3.44
N LEU A 205 -5.20 -14.96 -3.54
CA LEU A 205 -3.97 -14.24 -3.85
C LEU A 205 -3.90 -12.96 -3.01
N LEU A 206 -2.75 -12.69 -2.35
CA LEU A 206 -2.52 -11.47 -1.58
C LEU A 206 -1.18 -10.87 -1.96
N SER A 207 -1.18 -9.67 -2.52
CA SER A 207 0.04 -8.95 -2.90
C SER A 207 0.45 -7.93 -1.84
N PHE A 208 1.76 -7.80 -1.55
CA PHE A 208 2.30 -6.80 -0.63
C PHE A 208 3.79 -6.54 -0.85
N ALA A 209 4.31 -5.46 -0.26
CA ALA A 209 5.68 -4.98 -0.48
C ALA A 209 6.41 -4.66 0.82
N GLY A 210 7.71 -5.00 0.89
CA GLY A 210 8.53 -4.83 2.07
C GLY A 210 8.69 -3.38 2.52
N HIS A 211 8.87 -2.47 1.58
CA HIS A 211 9.10 -1.06 1.87
C HIS A 211 7.90 -0.30 2.49
N LYS A 212 6.75 -0.94 2.59
CA LYS A 212 5.55 -0.35 3.22
C LYS A 212 5.49 -0.59 4.72
N PHE A 213 6.39 -1.43 5.25
CA PHE A 213 6.49 -1.71 6.68
C PHE A 213 7.94 -1.85 7.16
N HIS A 214 8.74 -0.86 6.83
CA HIS A 214 10.14 -0.71 7.25
C HIS A 214 11.13 -1.73 6.67
N GLY A 215 10.72 -2.45 5.62
CA GLY A 215 11.59 -3.32 4.84
C GLY A 215 12.29 -2.58 3.69
N PRO A 216 13.16 -3.28 2.95
CA PRO A 216 13.84 -2.68 1.79
C PRO A 216 12.90 -2.47 0.61
N LYS A 217 13.24 -1.51 -0.26
CA LYS A 217 12.68 -1.40 -1.62
C LYS A 217 13.21 -2.54 -2.50
N GLY A 218 12.53 -2.82 -3.60
CA GLY A 218 12.98 -3.83 -4.56
C GLY A 218 12.68 -5.27 -4.15
N VAL A 219 11.80 -5.47 -3.16
CA VAL A 219 11.28 -6.77 -2.75
C VAL A 219 9.81 -6.68 -2.33
N GLY A 220 9.05 -7.67 -2.73
CA GLY A 220 7.66 -7.88 -2.33
C GLY A 220 7.35 -9.37 -2.27
N ALA A 221 6.12 -9.69 -1.97
CA ALA A 221 5.64 -11.06 -1.96
C ALA A 221 4.22 -11.18 -2.48
N LEU A 222 3.94 -12.34 -3.07
CA LEU A 222 2.61 -12.81 -3.39
C LEU A 222 2.33 -14.05 -2.53
N TYR A 223 1.27 -13.98 -1.69
CA TYR A 223 0.68 -15.18 -1.14
C TYR A 223 -0.17 -15.84 -2.23
N VAL A 224 -0.06 -17.14 -2.34
CA VAL A 224 -0.81 -17.99 -3.27
C VAL A 224 -1.47 -19.11 -2.49
N ARG A 225 -2.79 -19.20 -2.57
CA ARG A 225 -3.55 -20.30 -1.94
C ARG A 225 -3.01 -21.66 -2.40
N PRO A 226 -2.86 -22.64 -1.50
CA PRO A 226 -2.44 -23.98 -1.87
C PRO A 226 -3.33 -24.57 -2.97
N GLY A 227 -2.71 -25.16 -3.99
CA GLY A 227 -3.40 -25.75 -5.14
C GLY A 227 -3.68 -24.79 -6.31
N LEU A 228 -3.49 -23.48 -6.14
CA LEU A 228 -3.62 -22.51 -7.23
C LEU A 228 -2.30 -22.45 -8.03
N SER A 229 -2.39 -22.58 -9.35
CA SER A 229 -1.26 -22.47 -10.26
C SER A 229 -0.90 -21.01 -10.52
N ILE A 230 0.38 -20.71 -10.70
CA ILE A 230 0.90 -19.41 -11.09
C ILE A 230 1.59 -19.54 -12.45
N THR A 231 1.18 -18.69 -13.39
CA THR A 231 1.83 -18.52 -14.67
C THR A 231 2.92 -17.44 -14.53
N PRO A 232 4.22 -17.76 -14.67
CA PRO A 232 5.27 -16.79 -14.43
C PRO A 232 5.23 -15.64 -15.46
N LEU A 233 5.27 -14.39 -14.98
CA LEU A 233 5.47 -13.21 -15.82
C LEU A 233 6.94 -13.03 -16.18
N VAL A 234 7.83 -13.27 -15.22
CA VAL A 234 9.28 -13.26 -15.42
C VAL A 234 9.71 -14.69 -15.67
N THR A 235 9.87 -15.03 -16.93
CA THR A 235 10.31 -16.36 -17.37
C THR A 235 11.83 -16.51 -17.24
N GLY A 236 12.32 -17.71 -16.94
CA GLY A 236 13.75 -17.97 -16.77
C GLY A 236 14.05 -19.31 -16.11
N GLY A 237 14.99 -19.30 -15.16
CA GLY A 237 15.37 -20.50 -14.41
C GLY A 237 14.28 -20.98 -13.42
N PRO A 238 14.53 -22.08 -12.69
CA PRO A 238 13.53 -22.72 -11.81
C PRO A 238 13.34 -22.04 -10.45
N GLN A 239 13.80 -20.79 -10.29
CA GLN A 239 13.66 -20.04 -9.07
C GLN A 239 12.18 -19.92 -8.67
N GLU A 240 11.92 -19.71 -7.38
CA GLU A 240 10.56 -19.69 -6.84
C GLU A 240 9.71 -20.89 -7.31
N ARG A 241 10.32 -22.06 -7.47
CA ARG A 241 9.69 -23.31 -7.96
C ARG A 241 9.12 -23.16 -9.37
N GLY A 242 9.80 -22.43 -10.24
CA GLY A 242 9.39 -22.16 -11.62
C GLY A 242 8.28 -21.13 -11.77
N ARG A 243 7.89 -20.45 -10.66
CA ARG A 243 6.80 -19.46 -10.68
C ARG A 243 7.28 -18.02 -10.91
N ARG A 244 8.59 -17.78 -10.75
CA ARG A 244 9.21 -16.48 -11.01
C ARG A 244 10.72 -16.70 -11.26
N GLY A 245 11.18 -16.50 -12.50
CA GLY A 245 12.57 -16.68 -12.90
C GLY A 245 13.50 -15.55 -12.46
N GLY A 246 14.81 -15.80 -12.48
CA GLY A 246 15.84 -14.85 -12.07
C GLY A 246 16.36 -15.11 -10.66
N THR A 247 17.68 -14.89 -10.48
CA THR A 247 18.36 -15.09 -9.20
C THR A 247 17.70 -14.28 -8.09
N GLU A 248 17.45 -14.90 -6.95
CA GLU A 248 16.80 -14.30 -5.80
C GLU A 248 17.63 -13.12 -5.24
N ASN A 249 16.98 -12.02 -4.92
CA ASN A 249 17.58 -10.86 -4.28
C ASN A 249 17.80 -11.13 -2.78
N VAL A 250 18.80 -11.96 -2.48
CA VAL A 250 19.10 -12.45 -1.12
C VAL A 250 19.14 -11.30 -0.10
N PRO A 251 19.88 -10.20 -0.32
CA PRO A 251 19.95 -9.11 0.65
C PRO A 251 18.59 -8.48 0.97
N SER A 252 17.80 -8.16 -0.06
CA SER A 252 16.48 -7.55 0.18
C SER A 252 15.49 -8.54 0.77
N ILE A 253 15.56 -9.82 0.43
CA ILE A 253 14.71 -10.87 1.00
C ILE A 253 14.99 -11.04 2.50
N LEU A 254 16.26 -11.05 2.91
CA LEU A 254 16.62 -11.12 4.33
C LEU A 254 16.10 -9.90 5.11
N GLY A 255 16.34 -8.70 4.57
CA GLY A 255 15.80 -7.46 5.17
C GLY A 255 14.26 -7.50 5.28
N PHE A 256 13.59 -8.05 4.28
CA PHE A 256 12.13 -8.22 4.29
C PHE A 256 11.66 -9.20 5.38
N GLY A 257 12.35 -10.33 5.55
CA GLY A 257 12.08 -11.28 6.64
C GLY A 257 12.26 -10.65 8.03
N VAL A 258 13.32 -9.83 8.22
CA VAL A 258 13.53 -9.09 9.47
C VAL A 258 12.39 -8.08 9.72
N ALA A 259 11.99 -7.34 8.70
CA ALA A 259 10.86 -6.40 8.80
C ALA A 259 9.55 -7.13 9.16
N ALA A 260 9.29 -8.30 8.55
CA ALA A 260 8.13 -9.13 8.84
C ALA A 260 8.12 -9.60 10.30
N ARG A 261 9.24 -10.14 10.79
CA ARG A 261 9.39 -10.57 12.19
C ARG A 261 9.17 -9.43 13.17
N LYS A 262 9.78 -8.26 12.93
CA LYS A 262 9.61 -7.07 13.79
C LYS A 262 8.16 -6.56 13.78
N SER A 263 7.50 -6.65 12.64
CA SER A 263 6.08 -6.28 12.53
C SER A 263 5.16 -7.26 13.26
N SER A 264 5.40 -8.57 13.14
CA SER A 264 4.63 -9.59 13.89
C SER A 264 4.74 -9.41 15.41
N LEU A 265 5.90 -9.00 15.91
CA LEU A 265 6.11 -8.72 17.36
C LEU A 265 5.41 -7.42 17.81
N TRP A 266 5.26 -6.46 16.90
CA TRP A 266 4.63 -5.18 17.20
C TRP A 266 3.10 -5.23 17.09
N LEU A 267 2.55 -6.07 16.20
CA LEU A 267 1.12 -6.17 15.94
C LEU A 267 0.38 -6.77 17.15
N ASN A 268 -0.26 -5.91 17.90
CA ASN A 268 -1.21 -6.27 18.97
C ASN A 268 -2.25 -5.15 19.12
N ALA A 269 -3.36 -5.45 19.80
CA ALA A 269 -4.47 -4.52 19.95
C ALA A 269 -4.08 -3.21 20.66
N GLU A 270 -3.19 -3.27 21.63
CA GLU A 270 -2.74 -2.10 22.41
C GLU A 270 -1.95 -1.13 21.53
N ASN A 271 -0.98 -1.62 20.76
CA ASN A 271 -0.18 -0.79 19.86
C ASN A 271 -1.03 -0.17 18.74
N ILE A 272 -1.96 -0.95 18.17
CA ILE A 272 -2.87 -0.46 17.15
C ILE A 272 -3.75 0.66 17.72
N SER A 273 -4.41 0.43 18.86
CA SER A 273 -5.27 1.41 19.51
C SER A 273 -4.52 2.68 19.89
N LYS A 274 -3.27 2.58 20.35
CA LYS A 274 -2.41 3.73 20.63
C LYS A 274 -2.18 4.57 19.37
N MET A 275 -1.91 3.95 18.24
CA MET A 275 -1.67 4.67 16.98
C MET A 275 -2.97 5.22 16.38
N GLU A 276 -4.11 4.55 16.56
CA GLU A 276 -5.43 5.08 16.22
C GLU A 276 -5.72 6.34 17.03
N SER A 277 -5.53 6.30 18.35
CA SER A 277 -5.69 7.49 19.21
C SER A 277 -4.78 8.63 18.78
N LEU A 278 -3.52 8.33 18.44
CA LEU A 278 -2.57 9.36 17.98
C LEU A 278 -3.04 10.06 16.69
N ARG A 279 -3.55 9.29 15.70
CA ARG A 279 -4.14 9.85 14.48
C ARG A 279 -5.39 10.69 14.79
N ASP A 280 -6.28 10.17 15.60
CA ASP A 280 -7.57 10.82 15.93
C ASP A 280 -7.36 12.11 16.72
N GLU A 281 -6.39 12.15 17.64
CA GLU A 281 -5.95 13.36 18.34
C GLU A 281 -5.39 14.40 17.38
N PHE A 282 -4.57 14.00 16.42
CA PHE A 282 -4.06 14.89 15.37
C PHE A 282 -5.20 15.50 14.54
N GLU A 283 -6.14 14.67 14.06
CA GLU A 283 -7.31 15.15 13.31
C GLU A 283 -8.18 16.09 14.13
N THR A 284 -8.40 15.78 15.42
CA THR A 284 -9.17 16.63 16.33
C THR A 284 -8.55 18.01 16.51
N LYS A 285 -7.22 18.07 16.71
CA LYS A 285 -6.47 19.33 16.81
C LYS A 285 -6.52 20.10 15.48
N ILE A 286 -6.35 19.44 14.35
CA ILE A 286 -6.47 20.07 13.02
C ILE A 286 -7.85 20.71 12.82
N ILE A 287 -8.94 20.00 13.16
CA ILE A 287 -10.30 20.55 13.05
C ILE A 287 -10.49 21.75 13.97
N SER A 288 -9.92 21.74 15.17
CA SER A 288 -9.99 22.86 16.12
C SER A 288 -9.28 24.11 15.58
N GLU A 289 -8.10 23.96 15.01
CA GLU A 289 -7.29 25.07 14.50
C GLU A 289 -7.76 25.54 13.10
N PHE A 290 -8.32 24.64 12.30
CA PHE A 290 -8.78 24.88 10.94
C PHE A 290 -10.24 24.46 10.75
N PRO A 291 -11.24 25.22 11.23
CA PRO A 291 -12.65 24.76 11.28
C PRO A 291 -13.30 24.49 9.90
N LYS A 292 -12.65 24.87 8.80
CA LYS A 292 -13.16 24.68 7.43
C LYS A 292 -12.56 23.45 6.73
N VAL A 293 -11.63 22.75 7.35
CA VAL A 293 -11.04 21.54 6.74
C VAL A 293 -12.03 20.39 6.73
N HIS A 294 -11.82 19.49 5.80
CA HIS A 294 -12.57 18.25 5.71
C HIS A 294 -11.64 17.04 5.86
N ILE A 295 -11.94 16.15 6.81
CA ILE A 295 -11.27 14.87 6.94
C ILE A 295 -11.93 13.91 5.96
N ASN A 296 -11.24 13.55 4.90
CA ASN A 296 -11.75 12.67 3.85
C ASN A 296 -12.04 11.28 4.42
N SER A 297 -13.19 10.72 4.05
CA SER A 297 -13.62 9.37 4.49
C SER A 297 -13.74 9.22 6.02
N SER A 298 -14.08 10.29 6.73
CA SER A 298 -14.22 10.25 8.21
C SER A 298 -15.37 9.40 8.70
N GLY A 299 -16.36 9.10 7.86
CA GLY A 299 -17.51 8.23 8.17
C GLY A 299 -17.19 6.73 8.09
N ALA A 300 -16.05 6.33 7.50
CA ALA A 300 -15.64 4.94 7.38
C ALA A 300 -14.66 4.51 8.46
N LYS A 301 -14.52 3.18 8.64
CA LYS A 301 -13.37 2.62 9.38
C LYS A 301 -12.09 2.88 8.59
N ARG A 302 -11.08 3.45 9.26
CA ARG A 302 -9.78 3.75 8.65
C ARG A 302 -8.64 3.13 9.43
N ALA A 303 -7.60 2.70 8.73
CA ALA A 303 -6.36 2.25 9.35
C ALA A 303 -5.70 3.42 10.12
N TRP A 304 -5.01 3.10 11.19
CA TRP A 304 -4.31 4.09 12.01
C TRP A 304 -3.25 4.89 11.24
N THR A 305 -2.79 4.36 10.12
CA THR A 305 -1.66 4.90 9.36
C THR A 305 -1.93 6.19 8.62
N THR A 306 -3.20 6.56 8.39
CA THR A 306 -3.54 7.54 7.35
C THR A 306 -4.55 8.56 7.85
N SER A 307 -4.22 9.84 7.65
CA SER A 307 -5.14 10.96 7.73
C SER A 307 -5.10 11.71 6.40
N SER A 308 -6.24 11.77 5.70
CA SER A 308 -6.42 12.51 4.45
C SER A 308 -7.24 13.76 4.73
N ILE A 309 -6.64 14.93 4.57
CA ILE A 309 -7.24 16.21 4.98
C ILE A 309 -7.30 17.17 3.79
N SER A 310 -8.47 17.66 3.49
CA SER A 310 -8.69 18.66 2.45
C SER A 310 -8.78 20.07 3.07
N PHE A 311 -7.92 20.96 2.60
CA PHE A 311 -7.84 22.37 3.04
C PHE A 311 -8.47 23.25 1.96
N PRO A 312 -9.63 23.90 2.22
CA PRO A 312 -10.28 24.76 1.25
C PRO A 312 -9.51 26.07 1.02
N GLY A 313 -9.50 26.56 -0.21
CA GLY A 313 -8.88 27.83 -0.59
C GLY A 313 -7.37 27.78 -0.81
N VAL A 314 -6.75 26.61 -0.71
CA VAL A 314 -5.31 26.45 -0.92
C VAL A 314 -5.05 25.28 -1.89
N LYS A 315 -4.17 25.49 -2.87
CA LYS A 315 -3.73 24.41 -3.75
C LYS A 315 -2.84 23.44 -2.99
N GLY A 316 -3.13 22.13 -3.11
CA GLY A 316 -2.38 21.08 -2.40
C GLY A 316 -0.88 21.09 -2.70
N GLU A 317 -0.50 21.38 -3.94
CA GLU A 317 0.90 21.50 -4.37
C GLU A 317 1.64 22.60 -3.60
N LEU A 318 1.03 23.78 -3.49
CA LEU A 318 1.62 24.90 -2.76
C LEU A 318 1.80 24.54 -1.28
N LEU A 319 0.77 23.93 -0.69
CA LEU A 319 0.82 23.52 0.72
C LEU A 319 1.92 22.47 0.95
N LEU A 320 2.06 21.48 0.06
CA LEU A 320 3.12 20.46 0.14
C LEU A 320 4.52 21.06 0.01
N LEU A 321 4.72 22.01 -0.91
CA LEU A 321 6.00 22.71 -1.05
C LEU A 321 6.34 23.51 0.20
N MET A 322 5.37 24.25 0.75
CA MET A 322 5.57 25.05 1.97
C MET A 322 5.84 24.18 3.20
N LEU A 323 5.18 23.01 3.32
CA LEU A 323 5.48 22.01 4.35
C LEU A 323 6.90 21.46 4.20
N SER A 324 7.28 21.06 2.98
CA SER A 324 8.60 20.51 2.69
C SER A 324 9.74 21.48 3.03
N GLU A 325 9.59 22.77 2.68
CA GLU A 325 10.57 23.82 3.02
C GLU A 325 10.72 24.00 4.55
N ARG A 326 9.69 23.65 5.32
CA ARG A 326 9.71 23.69 6.79
C ARG A 326 10.04 22.33 7.43
N GLY A 327 10.51 21.37 6.63
CA GLY A 327 10.96 20.06 7.11
C GLY A 327 9.84 19.04 7.37
N ILE A 328 8.62 19.26 6.88
CA ILE A 328 7.50 18.29 6.96
C ILE A 328 7.32 17.61 5.61
N CYS A 329 7.52 16.30 5.57
CA CYS A 329 7.30 15.48 4.38
C CYS A 329 5.91 14.83 4.41
N ALA A 330 5.00 15.28 3.56
CA ALA A 330 3.66 14.73 3.35
C ALA A 330 3.39 14.51 1.85
N SER A 331 2.21 14.03 1.46
CA SER A 331 1.86 13.73 0.07
C SER A 331 0.45 14.20 -0.29
N SER A 332 0.17 14.37 -1.58
CA SER A 332 -1.18 14.65 -2.11
C SER A 332 -2.03 13.40 -2.34
N GLY A 333 -1.63 12.24 -1.85
CA GLY A 333 -2.33 10.98 -2.15
C GLY A 333 -2.01 10.41 -3.54
N SER A 334 -2.10 11.20 -4.60
CA SER A 334 -1.83 10.81 -6.00
C SER A 334 -0.35 10.87 -6.42
N ALA A 335 0.59 10.80 -5.50
CA ALA A 335 2.03 10.98 -5.71
C ALA A 335 2.69 10.03 -6.74
N CYS A 336 2.00 9.01 -7.23
CA CYS A 336 2.52 8.02 -8.18
C CYS A 336 2.25 8.34 -9.65
N SER A 337 1.52 9.40 -9.98
CA SER A 337 1.31 9.81 -11.37
C SER A 337 2.42 10.76 -11.82
N SER A 338 3.28 10.25 -12.68
CA SER A 338 4.40 10.89 -13.37
C SER A 338 4.26 12.42 -13.58
N GLY A 339 4.73 13.23 -12.63
CA GLY A 339 5.06 14.66 -12.84
C GLY A 339 3.95 15.63 -13.27
N ALA A 340 2.76 15.17 -13.59
CA ALA A 340 1.59 15.98 -13.82
C ALA A 340 0.64 15.81 -12.63
N PHE A 341 0.31 16.91 -11.98
CA PHE A 341 -0.69 16.94 -10.91
C PHE A 341 -2.07 16.61 -11.52
N LYS A 342 -2.39 15.34 -11.59
CA LYS A 342 -3.74 14.86 -11.90
C LYS A 342 -4.48 14.73 -10.58
N ASN A 343 -5.77 15.10 -10.60
CA ASN A 343 -6.65 14.84 -9.47
C ASN A 343 -6.63 13.37 -9.08
N SER A 344 -6.76 13.12 -7.80
CA SER A 344 -6.83 11.76 -7.27
C SER A 344 -8.11 11.09 -7.74
N LYS A 345 -8.00 9.98 -8.50
CA LYS A 345 -9.16 9.12 -8.86
C LYS A 345 -9.96 8.69 -7.61
N VAL A 346 -9.27 8.53 -6.47
CA VAL A 346 -9.90 8.18 -5.19
C VAL A 346 -10.76 9.33 -4.67
N LEU A 347 -10.22 10.55 -4.65
CA LEU A 347 -10.96 11.74 -4.19
C LEU A 347 -12.14 12.08 -5.13
N GLU A 348 -11.98 11.92 -6.44
CA GLU A 348 -13.06 12.03 -7.41
C GLU A 348 -14.17 11.00 -7.14
N ALA A 349 -13.79 9.73 -6.88
CA ALA A 349 -14.73 8.64 -6.63
C ALA A 349 -15.54 8.79 -5.32
N ILE A 350 -15.02 9.56 -4.35
CA ILE A 350 -15.74 9.91 -3.12
C ILE A 350 -16.49 11.25 -3.23
N GLY A 351 -16.45 11.90 -4.42
CA GLY A 351 -17.22 13.09 -4.70
C GLY A 351 -16.59 14.40 -4.20
N MET A 352 -15.27 14.43 -3.96
CA MET A 352 -14.58 15.69 -3.65
C MET A 352 -14.56 16.61 -4.88
N PRO A 353 -14.83 17.92 -4.69
CA PRO A 353 -14.83 18.87 -5.81
C PRO A 353 -13.47 18.94 -6.50
N ASP A 354 -13.51 18.97 -7.82
CA ASP A 354 -12.35 19.13 -8.71
C ASP A 354 -12.21 20.57 -9.20
N ASP A 355 -12.34 21.55 -8.33
CA ASP A 355 -12.22 22.97 -8.65
C ASP A 355 -10.82 23.56 -8.39
N GLY A 356 -9.86 22.70 -8.01
CA GLY A 356 -8.48 23.10 -7.68
C GLY A 356 -8.35 23.94 -6.40
N LEU A 357 -9.46 24.15 -5.68
CA LEU A 357 -9.53 24.97 -4.47
C LEU A 357 -9.48 24.14 -3.18
N TRP A 358 -9.43 22.80 -3.30
CA TRP A 358 -9.31 21.87 -2.18
C TRP A 358 -7.95 21.18 -2.19
N GLY A 359 -7.02 21.70 -1.41
CA GLY A 359 -5.70 21.08 -1.24
C GLY A 359 -5.77 19.86 -0.37
N ALA A 360 -5.97 18.68 -0.96
CA ALA A 360 -5.95 17.43 -0.21
C ALA A 360 -4.51 17.01 0.12
N ILE A 361 -4.21 16.88 1.40
CA ILE A 361 -2.93 16.41 1.92
C ILE A 361 -3.14 15.10 2.67
N ARG A 362 -2.36 14.10 2.32
CA ARG A 362 -2.27 12.85 3.07
C ARG A 362 -1.09 12.91 4.03
N PHE A 363 -1.39 12.85 5.31
CA PHE A 363 -0.41 12.61 6.37
C PHE A 363 -0.45 11.11 6.71
N SER A 364 0.63 10.41 6.49
CA SER A 364 0.71 9.00 6.81
C SER A 364 1.79 8.71 7.84
N ILE A 365 1.34 8.22 9.01
CA ILE A 365 2.16 7.96 10.19
C ILE A 365 2.73 6.55 10.17
N ALA A 366 3.84 6.35 10.86
CA ALA A 366 4.45 5.06 11.14
C ALA A 366 4.38 4.74 12.64
N ARG A 367 4.66 3.50 13.00
CA ARG A 367 4.75 3.07 14.41
C ARG A 367 5.79 3.82 15.25
N THR A 368 6.68 4.56 14.60
CA THR A 368 7.71 5.39 15.22
C THR A 368 7.31 6.86 15.31
N THR A 369 6.21 7.28 14.68
CA THR A 369 5.72 8.66 14.74
C THR A 369 5.28 9.02 16.15
N THR A 370 5.64 10.20 16.60
CA THR A 370 5.37 10.70 17.95
C THR A 370 4.31 11.82 17.96
N ALA A 371 3.66 12.03 19.11
CA ALA A 371 2.73 13.15 19.29
C ALA A 371 3.41 14.50 19.08
N SER A 372 4.66 14.66 19.54
CA SER A 372 5.43 15.88 19.35
C SER A 372 5.70 16.24 17.88
N GLU A 373 5.91 15.23 17.01
CA GLU A 373 6.06 15.46 15.56
C GLU A 373 4.74 15.93 14.93
N LEU A 374 3.61 15.39 15.37
CA LEU A 374 2.29 15.81 14.90
C LEU A 374 1.92 17.20 15.41
N ASP A 375 2.20 17.52 16.68
CA ASP A 375 1.98 18.85 17.23
C ASP A 375 2.82 19.90 16.48
N LYS A 376 4.09 19.63 16.24
CA LYS A 376 4.95 20.50 15.44
C LYS A 376 4.45 20.66 13.98
N THR A 377 3.84 19.62 13.42
CA THR A 377 3.22 19.71 12.09
C THR A 377 2.04 20.69 12.09
N ILE A 378 1.24 20.72 13.16
CA ILE A 378 0.15 21.69 13.32
C ILE A 378 0.69 23.11 13.44
N ASP A 379 1.72 23.33 14.26
CA ASP A 379 2.36 24.65 14.40
C ASP A 379 2.89 25.17 13.05
N VAL A 380 3.50 24.28 12.25
CA VAL A 380 3.98 24.63 10.90
C VAL A 380 2.82 24.95 9.95
N LEU A 381 1.71 24.21 10.02
CA LEU A 381 0.52 24.53 9.23
C LEU A 381 -0.07 25.91 9.60
N LEU A 382 -0.13 26.24 10.88
CA LEU A 382 -0.59 27.57 11.35
C LEU A 382 0.27 28.69 10.76
N ASP A 383 1.62 28.57 10.84
CA ASP A 383 2.55 29.54 10.24
C ASP A 383 2.38 29.68 8.72
N ILE A 384 2.14 28.56 8.01
CA ILE A 384 1.89 28.57 6.58
C ILE A 384 0.63 29.35 6.25
N PHE A 385 -0.48 29.08 6.97
CA PHE A 385 -1.76 29.76 6.71
C PHE A 385 -1.73 31.23 7.08
N GLU A 386 -0.96 31.64 8.10
CA GLU A 386 -0.70 33.05 8.38
C GLU A 386 0.07 33.71 7.23
N THR A 387 1.09 33.04 6.71
CA THR A 387 1.88 33.53 5.56
C THR A 387 0.99 33.72 4.32
N ILE A 388 0.11 32.77 4.02
CA ILE A 388 -0.81 32.85 2.86
C ILE A 388 -1.74 34.05 3.01
N LYS A 389 -2.36 34.26 4.19
CA LYS A 389 -3.24 35.40 4.46
C LYS A 389 -2.52 36.75 4.27
N LEU A 390 -1.27 36.88 4.70
CA LEU A 390 -0.48 38.09 4.53
C LEU A 390 -0.20 38.39 3.04
N LEU A 391 0.09 37.35 2.25
CA LEU A 391 0.31 37.49 0.80
C LEU A 391 -0.96 37.92 0.07
N GLU A 392 -2.12 37.36 0.39
CA GLU A 392 -3.40 37.73 -0.17
C GLU A 392 -3.76 39.18 0.15
N SER A 393 -3.59 39.62 1.41
CA SER A 393 -3.88 40.99 1.84
C SER A 393 -2.96 42.01 1.15
N SER A 394 -1.71 41.69 0.90
CA SER A 394 -0.76 42.58 0.21
C SER A 394 -1.05 42.69 -1.30
N SER A 395 -1.57 41.65 -1.94
CA SER A 395 -1.97 41.66 -3.35
C SER A 395 -3.21 42.52 -3.60
N VAL A 396 -4.16 42.55 -2.67
CA VAL A 396 -5.39 43.38 -2.72
C VAL A 396 -5.06 44.86 -2.47
N ALA A 397 -4.04 45.18 -1.65
CA ALA A 397 -3.63 46.56 -1.38
C ALA A 397 -2.82 47.20 -2.53
N SER A 398 -2.36 46.43 -3.51
CA SER A 398 -1.57 46.86 -4.67
C SER A 398 -2.37 46.86 -5.98
N SER A 399 -3.64 46.46 -5.97
CA SER A 399 -4.61 46.55 -7.07
C SER A 399 -5.57 47.71 -6.87
#